data_b84fbd8a22d0dd8a75fe0157a5976207
#
_entry.id   b84fbd8a22d0dd8a75fe0157a5976207
#
_cell.length_a   1.000
_cell.length_b   1.000
_cell.length_c   1.000
_cell.angle_alpha   90.00
_cell.angle_beta   90.00
_cell.angle_gamma   90.00
#
_symmetry.space_group_name_H-M   'P 1'
#
loop_
_entity.id
_entity.type
_entity.pdbx_description
1 polymer ?
#
loop_
_entity_poly.entity_id
_entity_poly.type
_entity_poly.pdbx_seq_one_letter_code
_entity_poly.pdbx_strand_id
1 'polypeptide(L)'
;MSFKQYRSIDLILFVIMYGVCEYLAIKAATVWFDEPYCISIMLPMLAIVMMRWDRYSIIHAVVYALLFVYFQSGSLTQYFIYLIGNLGFMLLLLYVKKVTKEKIRATFFGSMSYLLIGFLLMEVFRGLASMLLAGKDAGVIFTFIMTDMLSLVFAILVIIIVRRIDGLFIDQKQYLLELNSQEERIDGGWQDE
;
A
#
# COMPACT_ATOMS: atom_id res chain seq x y z
N MET A 1 14.63 16.38 15.08
CA MET A 1 13.80 15.15 15.21
C MET A 1 14.61 13.96 14.76
N SER A 2 14.62 12.81 15.51
CA SER A 2 15.40 11.66 15.05
C SER A 2 14.73 10.95 13.86
N PHE A 3 15.54 10.33 12.99
CA PHE A 3 15.04 9.53 11.85
C PHE A 3 14.02 8.45 12.28
N LYS A 4 14.23 7.81 13.43
CA LYS A 4 13.31 6.80 13.98
C LYS A 4 11.95 7.39 14.37
N GLN A 5 11.97 8.59 14.97
CA GLN A 5 10.74 9.30 15.34
C GLN A 5 9.95 9.71 14.10
N TYR A 6 10.63 10.28 13.10
CA TYR A 6 10.00 10.66 11.83
C TYR A 6 9.31 9.46 11.17
N ARG A 7 10.04 8.33 11.03
CA ARG A 7 9.46 7.10 10.46
C ARG A 7 8.23 6.63 11.23
N SER A 8 8.29 6.61 12.57
CA SER A 8 7.16 6.14 13.38
C SER A 8 5.94 7.02 13.21
N ILE A 9 6.11 8.34 13.18
CA ILE A 9 5.01 9.28 12.95
C ILE A 9 4.43 9.11 11.55
N ASP A 10 5.27 9.02 10.52
CA ASP A 10 4.83 8.82 9.13
C ASP A 10 4.02 7.51 8.99
N LEU A 11 4.49 6.41 9.56
CA LEU A 11 3.78 5.14 9.55
C LEU A 11 2.42 5.22 10.30
N ILE A 12 2.36 5.90 11.45
CA ILE A 12 1.11 6.09 12.21
C ILE A 12 0.12 6.95 11.40
N LEU A 13 0.60 8.02 10.78
CA LEU A 13 -0.25 8.87 9.94
C LEU A 13 -0.87 8.09 8.76
N PHE A 14 -0.11 7.21 8.12
CA PHE A 14 -0.64 6.35 7.06
C PHE A 14 -1.69 5.36 7.58
N VAL A 15 -1.54 4.82 8.79
CA VAL A 15 -2.57 3.95 9.41
C VAL A 15 -3.85 4.74 9.67
N ILE A 16 -3.75 5.93 10.26
CA ILE A 16 -4.91 6.77 10.55
C ILE A 16 -5.61 7.17 9.25
N MET A 17 -4.86 7.65 8.26
CA MET A 17 -5.40 8.06 6.97
C MET A 17 -6.11 6.90 6.27
N TYR A 18 -5.50 5.70 6.26
CA TYR A 18 -6.16 4.51 5.74
C TYR A 18 -7.45 4.22 6.49
N GLY A 19 -7.40 4.15 7.83
CA GLY A 19 -8.57 3.80 8.64
C GLY A 19 -9.76 4.74 8.40
N VAL A 20 -9.50 6.05 8.34
CA VAL A 20 -10.56 7.05 8.07
C VAL A 20 -11.12 6.89 6.65
N CYS A 21 -10.26 6.85 5.64
CA CYS A 21 -10.71 6.80 4.25
C CYS A 21 -11.39 5.46 3.92
N GLU A 22 -10.87 4.33 4.40
CA GLU A 22 -11.48 3.01 4.18
C GLU A 22 -12.84 2.89 4.88
N TYR A 23 -12.95 3.39 6.12
CA TYR A 23 -14.23 3.45 6.81
C TYR A 23 -15.27 4.26 6.03
N LEU A 24 -14.87 5.43 5.53
CA LEU A 24 -15.76 6.27 4.72
C LEU A 24 -16.13 5.60 3.40
N ALA A 25 -15.20 4.93 2.74
CA ALA A 25 -15.46 4.20 1.49
C ALA A 25 -16.48 3.07 1.70
N ILE A 26 -16.31 2.27 2.76
CA ILE A 26 -17.25 1.20 3.12
C ILE A 26 -18.62 1.78 3.47
N LYS A 27 -18.68 2.87 4.26
CA LYS A 27 -19.95 3.52 4.59
C LYS A 27 -20.62 4.17 3.37
N ALA A 28 -19.85 4.73 2.47
CA ALA A 28 -20.38 5.27 1.21
C ALA A 28 -21.06 4.16 0.40
N ALA A 29 -20.41 3.03 0.20
CA ALA A 29 -20.97 1.91 -0.54
C ALA A 29 -22.23 1.34 0.12
N THR A 30 -22.17 1.05 1.43
CA THR A 30 -23.22 0.29 2.12
C THR A 30 -24.40 1.13 2.62
N VAL A 31 -24.17 2.41 2.96
CA VAL A 31 -25.21 3.26 3.57
C VAL A 31 -25.76 4.30 2.61
N TRP A 32 -24.88 4.89 1.77
CA TRP A 32 -25.30 5.99 0.90
C TRP A 32 -25.76 5.52 -0.48
N PHE A 33 -25.14 4.46 -1.01
CA PHE A 33 -25.41 4.00 -2.36
C PHE A 33 -26.08 2.61 -2.42
N ASP A 34 -26.10 1.87 -1.31
CA ASP A 34 -26.65 0.50 -1.22
C ASP A 34 -26.05 -0.43 -2.28
N GLU A 35 -24.74 -0.28 -2.53
CA GLU A 35 -24.02 -1.03 -3.56
C GLU A 35 -23.25 -2.20 -2.94
N PRO A 36 -23.26 -3.37 -3.61
CA PRO A 36 -22.54 -4.56 -3.14
C PRO A 36 -21.00 -4.41 -3.27
N TYR A 37 -20.52 -3.40 -4.01
CA TYR A 37 -19.12 -3.20 -4.27
C TYR A 37 -18.59 -1.97 -3.52
N CYS A 38 -17.41 -2.16 -2.88
CA CYS A 38 -16.70 -1.10 -2.22
C CYS A 38 -15.35 -0.88 -2.92
N ILE A 39 -15.02 0.38 -3.20
CA ILE A 39 -13.68 0.73 -3.68
C ILE A 39 -12.75 0.80 -2.48
N SER A 40 -11.84 -0.17 -2.35
CA SER A 40 -10.85 -0.17 -1.29
C SER A 40 -9.64 0.69 -1.66
N ILE A 41 -9.16 1.46 -0.69
CA ILE A 41 -7.91 2.23 -0.81
C ILE A 41 -6.69 1.45 -0.30
N MET A 42 -6.89 0.20 0.11
CA MET A 42 -5.83 -0.66 0.67
C MET A 42 -4.64 -0.79 -0.26
N LEU A 43 -4.88 -1.10 -1.54
CA LEU A 43 -3.83 -1.35 -2.53
C LEU A 43 -2.92 -0.13 -2.75
N PRO A 44 -3.43 1.08 -3.06
CA PRO A 44 -2.57 2.24 -3.25
C PRO A 44 -1.83 2.64 -1.97
N MET A 45 -2.44 2.50 -0.81
CA MET A 45 -1.81 2.83 0.47
C MET A 45 -0.66 1.88 0.80
N LEU A 46 -0.83 0.56 0.61
CA LEU A 46 0.26 -0.41 0.76
C LEU A 46 1.40 -0.12 -0.22
N ALA A 47 1.06 0.19 -1.48
CA ALA A 47 2.05 0.51 -2.50
C ALA A 47 2.89 1.74 -2.13
N ILE A 48 2.24 2.81 -1.65
CA ILE A 48 2.92 4.04 -1.22
C ILE A 48 3.83 3.76 -0.02
N VAL A 49 3.32 3.10 1.01
CA VAL A 49 4.10 2.81 2.22
C VAL A 49 5.29 1.90 1.93
N MET A 50 5.13 0.93 1.02
CA MET A 50 6.25 0.06 0.61
C MET A 50 7.33 0.84 -0.14
N MET A 51 6.97 1.77 -1.02
CA MET A 51 7.93 2.66 -1.68
C MET A 51 8.68 3.53 -0.68
N ARG A 52 8.01 4.01 0.37
CA ARG A 52 8.60 4.88 1.40
C ARG A 52 9.52 4.11 2.37
N TRP A 53 9.06 2.98 2.89
CA TRP A 53 9.62 2.34 4.08
C TRP A 53 9.96 0.86 3.91
N ASP A 54 9.93 0.31 2.69
CA ASP A 54 10.29 -1.09 2.39
C ASP A 54 9.60 -2.10 3.33
N ARG A 55 10.42 -2.86 4.07
CA ARG A 55 9.96 -3.92 4.99
C ARG A 55 9.03 -3.45 6.10
N TYR A 56 9.04 -2.16 6.45
CA TYR A 56 8.14 -1.65 7.48
C TYR A 56 6.68 -1.60 7.01
N SER A 57 6.42 -1.70 5.70
CA SER A 57 5.07 -1.86 5.16
C SER A 57 4.36 -3.14 5.62
N ILE A 58 5.09 -4.12 6.17
CA ILE A 58 4.47 -5.32 6.76
C ILE A 58 3.51 -4.96 7.91
N ILE A 59 3.82 -3.93 8.69
CA ILE A 59 2.94 -3.43 9.75
C ILE A 59 1.61 -2.99 9.14
N HIS A 60 1.66 -2.25 8.03
CA HIS A 60 0.47 -1.79 7.31
C HIS A 60 -0.27 -2.95 6.65
N ALA A 61 0.43 -3.92 6.07
CA ALA A 61 -0.20 -5.12 5.49
C ALA A 61 -1.07 -5.84 6.53
N VAL A 62 -0.58 -5.98 7.76
CA VAL A 62 -1.34 -6.59 8.86
C VAL A 62 -2.48 -5.67 9.32
N VAL A 63 -2.18 -4.42 9.66
CA VAL A 63 -3.17 -3.49 10.22
C VAL A 63 -4.29 -3.21 9.23
N TYR A 64 -3.97 -3.02 7.94
CA TYR A 64 -4.98 -2.76 6.91
C TYR A 64 -5.91 -3.95 6.70
N ALA A 65 -5.39 -5.18 6.71
CA ALA A 65 -6.23 -6.38 6.64
C ALA A 65 -7.22 -6.46 7.81
N LEU A 66 -6.73 -6.20 9.02
CA LEU A 66 -7.55 -6.24 10.23
C LEU A 66 -8.64 -5.16 10.21
N LEU A 67 -8.29 -3.92 9.89
CA LEU A 67 -9.25 -2.81 9.82
C LEU A 67 -10.30 -3.03 8.73
N PHE A 68 -9.89 -3.47 7.54
CA PHE A 68 -10.81 -3.74 6.44
C PHE A 68 -11.90 -4.74 6.82
N VAL A 69 -11.50 -5.90 7.34
CA VAL A 69 -12.45 -6.95 7.74
C VAL A 69 -13.29 -6.50 8.93
N TYR A 70 -12.70 -5.77 9.87
CA TYR A 70 -13.44 -5.20 11.01
C TYR A 70 -14.56 -4.25 10.56
N PHE A 71 -14.26 -3.32 9.65
CA PHE A 71 -15.26 -2.36 9.15
C PHE A 71 -16.38 -3.03 8.34
N GLN A 72 -16.09 -4.17 7.71
CA GLN A 72 -17.09 -4.96 6.99
C GLN A 72 -17.83 -5.96 7.88
N SER A 73 -17.53 -6.00 9.18
CA SER A 73 -18.10 -6.99 10.12
C SER A 73 -17.87 -8.44 9.68
N GLY A 74 -16.67 -8.69 9.13
CA GLY A 74 -16.34 -9.98 8.52
C GLY A 74 -16.08 -11.09 9.56
N SER A 75 -16.09 -12.33 9.08
CA SER A 75 -15.84 -13.54 9.86
C SER A 75 -14.34 -13.74 10.19
N LEU A 76 -14.05 -14.57 11.19
CA LEU A 76 -12.67 -14.94 11.54
C LEU A 76 -11.88 -15.51 10.35
N THR A 77 -12.52 -16.31 9.50
CA THR A 77 -11.91 -16.86 8.28
C THR A 77 -11.49 -15.74 7.32
N GLN A 78 -12.31 -14.68 7.18
CA GLN A 78 -11.97 -13.52 6.34
C GLN A 78 -10.76 -12.76 6.87
N TYR A 79 -10.59 -12.63 8.20
CA TYR A 79 -9.37 -12.03 8.76
C TYR A 79 -8.11 -12.76 8.28
N PHE A 80 -8.10 -14.09 8.31
CA PHE A 80 -6.95 -14.86 7.83
C PHE A 80 -6.76 -14.74 6.31
N ILE A 81 -7.84 -14.77 5.52
CA ILE A 81 -7.77 -14.64 4.06
C ILE A 81 -7.15 -13.30 3.67
N TYR A 82 -7.65 -12.20 4.21
CA TYR A 82 -7.14 -10.85 3.91
C TYR A 82 -5.74 -10.62 4.47
N LEU A 83 -5.43 -11.16 5.64
CA LEU A 83 -4.09 -11.11 6.21
C LEU A 83 -3.06 -11.81 5.32
N ILE A 84 -3.35 -13.04 4.88
CA ILE A 84 -2.48 -13.82 3.99
C ILE A 84 -2.33 -13.10 2.64
N GLY A 85 -3.41 -12.56 2.09
CA GLY A 85 -3.38 -11.78 0.85
C GLY A 85 -2.46 -10.56 0.96
N ASN A 86 -2.63 -9.75 1.99
CA ASN A 86 -1.80 -8.58 2.20
C ASN A 86 -0.33 -8.94 2.50
N LEU A 87 -0.08 -10.07 3.17
CA LEU A 87 1.28 -10.58 3.32
C LEU A 87 1.86 -11.07 1.99
N GLY A 88 1.02 -11.62 1.09
CA GLY A 88 1.39 -11.95 -0.28
C GLY A 88 1.90 -10.72 -1.06
N PHE A 89 1.29 -9.55 -0.86
CA PHE A 89 1.76 -8.29 -1.41
C PHE A 89 3.22 -7.97 -1.04
N MET A 90 3.70 -8.42 0.14
CA MET A 90 5.08 -8.18 0.58
C MET A 90 6.14 -8.85 -0.32
N LEU A 91 5.77 -9.85 -1.12
CA LEU A 91 6.68 -10.42 -2.11
C LEU A 91 7.09 -9.39 -3.19
N LEU A 92 6.33 -8.33 -3.34
CA LEU A 92 6.67 -7.19 -4.20
C LEU A 92 8.00 -6.53 -3.82
N LEU A 93 8.48 -6.70 -2.58
CA LEU A 93 9.82 -6.26 -2.18
C LEU A 93 10.94 -6.89 -3.02
N LEU A 94 10.73 -8.11 -3.52
CA LEU A 94 11.70 -8.76 -4.41
C LEU A 94 11.78 -8.04 -5.76
N TYR A 95 10.62 -7.60 -6.27
CA TYR A 95 10.55 -6.79 -7.49
C TYR A 95 11.23 -5.41 -7.30
N VAL A 96 10.93 -4.74 -6.19
CA VAL A 96 11.51 -3.42 -5.85
C VAL A 96 13.03 -3.49 -5.72
N LYS A 97 13.58 -4.57 -5.13
CA LYS A 97 15.03 -4.78 -5.06
C LYS A 97 15.68 -4.96 -6.44
N LYS A 98 14.96 -5.58 -7.40
CA LYS A 98 15.47 -5.84 -8.75
C LYS A 98 15.37 -4.61 -9.66
N VAL A 99 14.29 -3.83 -9.57
CA VAL A 99 13.97 -2.74 -10.51
C VAL A 99 14.40 -1.37 -10.00
N THR A 100 14.68 -1.22 -8.73
CA THR A 100 14.94 0.04 -7.99
C THR A 100 13.75 0.99 -7.94
N LYS A 101 13.62 1.71 -6.83
CA LYS A 101 12.50 2.63 -6.59
C LYS A 101 12.48 3.81 -7.54
N GLU A 102 13.66 4.33 -7.89
CA GLU A 102 13.81 5.45 -8.82
C GLU A 102 13.26 5.09 -10.20
N LYS A 103 13.59 3.90 -10.73
CA LYS A 103 13.06 3.43 -12.02
C LYS A 103 11.55 3.20 -11.98
N ILE A 104 11.02 2.68 -10.86
CA ILE A 104 9.58 2.49 -10.68
C ILE A 104 8.88 3.85 -10.71
N ARG A 105 9.41 4.86 -10.02
CA ARG A 105 8.84 6.22 -9.98
C ARG A 105 9.00 6.95 -11.32
N ALA A 106 10.16 6.86 -11.96
CA ALA A 106 10.51 7.67 -13.14
C ALA A 106 9.57 7.43 -14.32
N THR A 107 9.10 6.21 -14.53
CA THR A 107 8.29 5.85 -15.68
C THR A 107 6.86 5.50 -15.31
N PHE A 108 5.91 5.84 -16.20
CA PHE A 108 4.52 5.42 -16.04
C PHE A 108 4.39 3.89 -15.98
N PHE A 109 5.02 3.21 -16.92
CA PHE A 109 5.00 1.73 -16.97
C PHE A 109 5.65 1.08 -15.75
N GLY A 110 6.70 1.68 -15.18
CA GLY A 110 7.32 1.21 -13.94
C GLY A 110 6.36 1.24 -12.77
N SER A 111 5.65 2.36 -12.57
CA SER A 111 4.64 2.49 -11.52
C SER A 111 3.44 1.57 -11.74
N MET A 112 2.99 1.41 -13.00
CA MET A 112 1.87 0.53 -13.32
C MET A 112 2.22 -0.94 -13.13
N SER A 113 3.39 -1.41 -13.61
CA SER A 113 3.82 -2.79 -13.41
C SER A 113 4.02 -3.12 -11.94
N TYR A 114 4.58 -2.20 -11.15
CA TYR A 114 4.71 -2.32 -9.71
C TYR A 114 3.35 -2.54 -9.04
N LEU A 115 2.36 -1.70 -9.37
CA LEU A 115 1.02 -1.78 -8.80
C LEU A 115 0.29 -3.06 -9.24
N LEU A 116 0.36 -3.41 -10.53
CA LEU A 116 -0.30 -4.59 -11.08
C LEU A 116 0.27 -5.89 -10.50
N ILE A 117 1.59 -6.00 -10.39
CA ILE A 117 2.24 -7.17 -9.76
C ILE A 117 1.81 -7.28 -8.30
N GLY A 118 1.79 -6.16 -7.56
CA GLY A 118 1.33 -6.13 -6.17
C GLY A 118 -0.11 -6.57 -6.02
N PHE A 119 -1.00 -6.08 -6.89
CA PHE A 119 -2.40 -6.48 -6.95
C PHE A 119 -2.55 -7.98 -7.20
N LEU A 120 -1.92 -8.50 -8.24
CA LEU A 120 -2.00 -9.93 -8.58
C LEU A 120 -1.47 -10.82 -7.45
N LEU A 121 -0.36 -10.45 -6.83
CA LEU A 121 0.16 -11.19 -5.67
C LEU A 121 -0.86 -11.19 -4.53
N MET A 122 -1.44 -10.05 -4.22
CA MET A 122 -2.44 -9.93 -3.15
C MET A 122 -3.65 -10.83 -3.42
N GLU A 123 -4.24 -10.76 -4.62
CA GLU A 123 -5.46 -11.50 -4.96
C GLU A 123 -5.21 -13.02 -5.10
N VAL A 124 -4.08 -13.42 -5.67
CA VAL A 124 -3.71 -14.83 -5.74
C VAL A 124 -3.55 -15.42 -4.34
N PHE A 125 -2.89 -14.71 -3.42
CA PHE A 125 -2.74 -15.19 -2.04
C PHE A 125 -4.06 -15.19 -1.26
N ARG A 126 -4.97 -14.24 -1.50
CA ARG A 126 -6.35 -14.29 -0.97
C ARG A 126 -7.11 -15.50 -1.48
N GLY A 127 -7.02 -15.75 -2.78
CA GLY A 127 -7.66 -16.91 -3.40
C GLY A 127 -7.13 -18.23 -2.84
N LEU A 128 -5.80 -18.40 -2.76
CA LEU A 128 -5.18 -19.59 -2.16
C LEU A 128 -5.58 -19.78 -0.70
N ALA A 129 -5.60 -18.70 0.09
CA ALA A 129 -6.07 -18.75 1.48
C ALA A 129 -7.54 -19.14 1.55
N SER A 130 -8.39 -18.65 0.65
CA SER A 130 -9.81 -19.01 0.58
C SER A 130 -10.04 -20.48 0.21
N MET A 131 -9.21 -21.03 -0.68
CA MET A 131 -9.24 -22.46 -1.00
C MET A 131 -8.90 -23.31 0.23
N LEU A 132 -7.85 -22.93 0.96
CA LEU A 132 -7.36 -23.70 2.11
C LEU A 132 -8.26 -23.57 3.35
N LEU A 133 -8.77 -22.38 3.64
CA LEU A 133 -9.47 -22.07 4.89
C LEU A 133 -10.99 -22.14 4.76
N ALA A 134 -11.53 -21.88 3.56
CA ALA A 134 -12.97 -21.86 3.30
C ALA A 134 -13.44 -22.97 2.35
N GLY A 135 -12.54 -23.85 1.90
CA GLY A 135 -12.88 -24.97 1.00
C GLY A 135 -13.43 -24.55 -0.36
N LYS A 136 -13.04 -23.35 -0.84
CA LYS A 136 -13.47 -22.85 -2.15
C LYS A 136 -12.71 -23.53 -3.28
N ASP A 137 -13.28 -23.56 -4.48
CA ASP A 137 -12.61 -24.02 -5.69
C ASP A 137 -11.60 -22.98 -6.23
N ALA A 138 -10.80 -23.37 -7.23
CA ALA A 138 -9.78 -22.50 -7.82
C ALA A 138 -10.35 -21.26 -8.52
N GLY A 139 -11.63 -21.29 -8.92
CA GLY A 139 -12.31 -20.15 -9.53
C GLY A 139 -12.39 -18.94 -8.59
N VAL A 140 -12.26 -19.14 -7.29
CA VAL A 140 -12.25 -18.06 -6.29
C VAL A 140 -11.13 -17.04 -6.51
N ILE A 141 -9.98 -17.46 -7.06
CA ILE A 141 -8.88 -16.53 -7.39
C ILE A 141 -9.36 -15.51 -8.43
N PHE A 142 -10.03 -15.99 -9.47
CA PHE A 142 -10.58 -15.13 -10.51
C PHE A 142 -11.69 -14.21 -9.95
N THR A 143 -12.50 -14.73 -9.02
CA THR A 143 -13.53 -13.94 -8.34
C THR A 143 -12.91 -12.77 -7.59
N PHE A 144 -11.85 -12.98 -6.79
CA PHE A 144 -11.15 -11.89 -6.09
C PHE A 144 -10.60 -10.84 -7.07
N ILE A 145 -9.92 -11.29 -8.15
CA ILE A 145 -9.39 -10.38 -9.17
C ILE A 145 -10.50 -9.51 -9.78
N MET A 146 -11.64 -10.12 -10.15
CA MET A 146 -12.74 -9.39 -10.78
C MET A 146 -13.45 -8.44 -9.80
N THR A 147 -13.65 -8.85 -8.55
CA THR A 147 -14.32 -8.02 -7.53
C THR A 147 -13.49 -6.78 -7.20
N ASP A 148 -12.16 -6.92 -7.12
CA ASP A 148 -11.27 -5.82 -6.74
C ASP A 148 -10.72 -5.03 -7.94
N MET A 149 -11.19 -5.33 -9.18
CA MET A 149 -10.76 -4.61 -10.39
C MET A 149 -11.03 -3.10 -10.30
N LEU A 150 -12.15 -2.70 -9.71
CA LEU A 150 -12.49 -1.29 -9.53
C LEU A 150 -11.53 -0.60 -8.56
N SER A 151 -11.13 -1.30 -7.50
CA SER A 151 -10.10 -0.83 -6.55
C SER A 151 -8.73 -0.70 -7.24
N LEU A 152 -8.40 -1.59 -8.17
CA LEU A 152 -7.18 -1.47 -8.99
C LEU A 152 -7.21 -0.22 -9.87
N VAL A 153 -8.32 0.05 -10.57
CA VAL A 153 -8.47 1.27 -11.39
C VAL A 153 -8.29 2.52 -10.54
N PHE A 154 -8.93 2.55 -9.37
CA PHE A 154 -8.77 3.64 -8.41
C PHE A 154 -7.31 3.77 -7.94
N ALA A 155 -6.65 2.67 -7.61
CA ALA A 155 -5.26 2.66 -7.21
C ALA A 155 -4.32 3.20 -8.29
N ILE A 156 -4.58 2.90 -9.57
CA ILE A 156 -3.85 3.46 -10.71
C ILE A 156 -3.97 4.99 -10.71
N LEU A 157 -5.18 5.54 -10.57
CA LEU A 157 -5.39 6.99 -10.53
C LEU A 157 -4.64 7.64 -9.37
N VAL A 158 -4.73 7.05 -8.17
CA VAL A 158 -4.00 7.54 -6.99
C VAL A 158 -2.49 7.55 -7.24
N ILE A 159 -1.91 6.47 -7.76
CA ILE A 159 -0.46 6.38 -7.99
C ILE A 159 -0.01 7.36 -9.09
N ILE A 160 -0.81 7.60 -10.14
CA ILE A 160 -0.51 8.62 -11.16
C ILE A 160 -0.39 10.01 -10.52
N ILE A 161 -1.26 10.35 -9.58
CA ILE A 161 -1.23 11.63 -8.88
C ILE A 161 -0.04 11.67 -7.91
N VAL A 162 0.07 10.68 -7.04
CA VAL A 162 1.05 10.64 -5.94
C VAL A 162 2.49 10.61 -6.44
N ARG A 163 2.77 9.94 -7.58
CA ARG A 163 4.12 9.94 -8.17
C ARG A 163 4.61 11.32 -8.61
N ARG A 164 3.71 12.28 -8.83
CA ARG A 164 4.03 13.66 -9.20
C ARG A 164 4.24 14.57 -8.00
N ILE A 165 3.83 14.13 -6.82
CA ILE A 165 3.99 14.89 -5.59
C ILE A 165 5.34 14.52 -4.98
N ASP A 166 6.20 15.55 -4.81
CA ASP A 166 7.50 15.34 -4.19
C ASP A 166 7.37 14.85 -2.75
N GLY A 167 8.24 13.92 -2.38
CA GLY A 167 8.26 13.37 -1.04
C GLY A 167 7.23 12.27 -0.75
N LEU A 168 6.24 11.98 -1.63
CA LEU A 168 5.22 10.95 -1.34
C LEU A 168 5.59 9.57 -1.88
N PHE A 169 5.97 9.44 -3.14
CA PHE A 169 6.25 8.15 -3.78
C PHE A 169 7.75 7.96 -4.03
N ILE A 170 8.54 7.97 -2.94
CA ILE A 170 10.01 7.89 -2.96
C ILE A 170 10.53 7.02 -1.81
N ASP A 171 11.81 6.66 -1.88
CA ASP A 171 12.52 6.12 -0.72
C ASP A 171 12.73 7.23 0.32
N GLN A 172 11.94 7.18 1.37
CA GLN A 172 11.97 8.24 2.39
C GLN A 172 13.28 8.28 3.17
N LYS A 173 13.92 7.11 3.33
CA LYS A 173 15.21 7.05 4.01
C LYS A 173 16.29 7.79 3.21
N GLN A 174 16.36 7.49 1.91
CA GLN A 174 17.34 8.13 1.02
C GLN A 174 17.08 9.62 0.89
N TYR A 175 15.82 10.02 0.70
CA TYR A 175 15.42 11.42 0.61
C TYR A 175 15.82 12.24 1.84
N LEU A 176 15.61 11.72 3.05
CA LEU A 176 16.00 12.41 4.29
C LEU A 176 17.52 12.51 4.46
N LEU A 177 18.26 11.49 4.01
CA LEU A 177 19.74 11.54 4.04
C LEU A 177 20.28 12.59 3.07
N GLU A 178 19.67 12.72 1.89
CA GLU A 178 20.04 13.74 0.90
C GLU A 178 19.75 15.15 1.42
N LEU A 179 18.58 15.37 2.05
CA LEU A 179 18.24 16.67 2.66
C LEU A 179 19.23 17.06 3.75
N ASN A 180 19.55 16.17 4.69
CA ASN A 180 20.52 16.46 5.74
C ASN A 180 21.89 16.80 5.18
N SER A 181 22.34 16.08 4.13
CA SER A 181 23.63 16.36 3.49
C SER A 181 23.66 17.70 2.75
N GLN A 182 22.53 18.19 2.27
CA GLN A 182 22.40 19.51 1.66
C GLN A 182 22.44 20.62 2.73
N GLU A 183 21.72 20.44 3.84
CA GLU A 183 21.75 21.37 4.97
C GLU A 183 23.18 21.54 5.53
N GLU A 184 23.91 20.43 5.77
CA GLU A 184 25.30 20.47 6.23
C GLU A 184 26.24 21.23 5.26
N ARG A 185 26.02 21.13 3.94
CA ARG A 185 26.80 21.90 2.94
C ARG A 185 26.49 23.38 2.97
N ILE A 186 25.25 23.75 3.22
CA ILE A 186 24.84 25.17 3.30
C ILE A 186 25.40 25.79 4.57
N ASP A 187 25.26 25.12 5.71
CA ASP A 187 25.75 25.62 6.99
C ASP A 187 27.29 25.69 7.04
N GLY A 188 27.99 24.73 6.41
CA GLY A 188 29.47 24.75 6.32
C GLY A 188 30.01 25.81 5.35
N GLY A 189 29.23 26.25 4.36
CA GLY A 189 29.64 27.29 3.40
C GLY A 189 29.63 28.72 3.95
N TRP A 190 29.03 28.97 5.08
CA TRP A 190 28.96 30.30 5.72
C TRP A 190 30.07 30.53 6.76
N GLN A 191 30.91 29.52 7.03
CA GLN A 191 32.02 29.65 8.02
C GLN A 191 33.36 30.07 7.40
N ASP A 192 33.45 30.16 6.06
CA ASP A 192 34.69 30.50 5.35
C ASP A 192 34.71 31.94 4.75
N GLU A 193 33.77 32.82 5.12
CA GLU A 193 33.80 34.27 4.84
C GLU A 193 33.98 35.11 6.12
#